data_05a1155f76dc19c9128dda4ae4939a60
#
_entry.id   05a1155f76dc19c9128dda4ae4939a60
#
_cell.length_a   1.000
_cell.length_b   1.000
_cell.length_c   1.000
_cell.angle_alpha   90.00
_cell.angle_beta   90.00
_cell.angle_gamma   90.00
#
_symmetry.space_group_name_H-M   'P 1'
#
loop_
_entity.id
_entity.type
_entity.pdbx_description
1 polymer ?
#
loop_
_entity_poly.entity_id
_entity_poly.type
_entity_poly.pdbx_seq_one_letter_code
_entity_poly.pdbx_strand_id
1 'polypeptide(L)' 'MNFELYEVWAEDEDGHEELQETTASKKQACEIAESLLGQGFLYATVYQETEEGELEEIQRFEHG' A
#
# COMPACT_ATOMS: atom_id res chain seq x y z
N MET A 1 17.37 5.11 -16.04
CA MET A 1 17.30 4.72 -14.64
C MET A 1 15.85 4.44 -14.28
N ASN A 2 15.53 3.22 -13.90
CA ASN A 2 14.16 2.87 -13.53
C ASN A 2 13.90 3.33 -12.10
N PHE A 3 12.97 4.24 -11.98
CA PHE A 3 12.55 4.73 -10.68
C PHE A 3 11.25 4.02 -10.31
N GLU A 4 11.30 3.19 -9.28
CA GLU A 4 10.11 2.49 -8.80
C GLU A 4 9.61 3.17 -7.53
N LEU A 5 8.32 3.43 -7.50
CA LEU A 5 7.68 4.05 -6.36
C LEU A 5 6.45 3.23 -5.99
N TYR A 6 6.35 2.90 -4.71
CA TYR A 6 5.24 2.12 -4.19
C TYR A 6 4.45 2.96 -3.21
N GLU A 7 3.13 2.85 -3.30
CA GLU A 7 2.22 3.54 -2.38
C GLU A 7 1.46 2.51 -1.57
N VAL A 8 1.36 2.74 -0.28
CA VAL A 8 0.61 1.87 0.63
C VAL A 8 -0.65 2.61 1.05
N TRP A 9 -1.79 2.04 0.70
CA TRP A 9 -3.10 2.59 1.04
C TRP A 9 -3.78 1.65 2.01
N ALA A 10 -4.56 2.18 2.94
CA ALA A 10 -5.29 1.37 3.90
C ALA A 10 -6.68 1.93 4.12
N GLU A 11 -7.65 1.05 4.36
CA GLU A 11 -9.02 1.45 4.66
C GLU A 11 -9.28 1.24 6.15
N ASP A 12 -9.86 2.25 6.79
CA ASP A 12 -10.22 2.18 8.20
C ASP A 12 -11.64 1.63 8.38
N GLU A 13 -12.08 1.54 9.64
CA GLU A 13 -13.40 1.01 9.98
C GLU A 13 -14.55 1.86 9.46
N ASP A 14 -14.29 3.11 9.14
CA ASP A 14 -15.31 4.03 8.64
C ASP A 14 -15.44 3.96 7.12
N GLY A 15 -14.65 3.11 6.48
CA GLY A 15 -14.69 2.95 5.04
C GLY A 15 -13.87 3.96 4.25
N HIS A 16 -12.97 4.67 4.91
CA HIS A 16 -12.10 5.65 4.27
C HIS A 16 -10.77 5.00 3.89
N GLU A 17 -10.47 5.01 2.59
CA GLU A 17 -9.17 4.55 2.10
C GLU A 17 -8.28 5.77 1.88
N GLU A 18 -7.11 5.76 2.52
CA GLU A 18 -6.17 6.85 2.42
C GLU A 18 -4.75 6.34 2.21
N LEU A 19 -3.94 7.17 1.55
CA LEU A 19 -2.51 6.90 1.39
C LEU A 19 -1.83 7.00 2.76
N GLN A 20 -1.14 5.93 3.16
CA GLN A 20 -0.46 5.88 4.44
C GLN A 20 1.04 6.15 4.31
N GLU A 21 1.66 5.61 3.27
CA GLU A 21 3.11 5.70 3.12
C GLU A 21 3.51 5.54 1.67
N THR A 22 4.66 6.12 1.31
CA THR A 22 5.25 5.98 -0.01
C THR A 22 6.69 5.54 0.18
N THR A 23 7.13 4.54 -0.59
CA THR A 23 8.49 4.03 -0.48
C THR A 23 8.99 3.53 -1.82
N ALA A 24 10.31 3.50 -1.99
CA ALA A 24 10.95 2.99 -3.20
C ALA A 24 11.20 1.48 -3.13
N SER A 25 10.88 0.82 -2.02
CA SER A 25 11.13 -0.60 -1.82
C SER A 25 9.83 -1.39 -1.71
N LYS A 26 9.64 -2.37 -2.59
CA LYS A 26 8.46 -3.24 -2.54
C LYS A 26 8.40 -4.00 -1.21
N LYS A 27 9.54 -4.49 -0.76
CA LYS A 27 9.62 -5.22 0.51
C LYS A 27 9.17 -4.35 1.67
N GLN A 28 9.65 -3.12 1.70
CA GLN A 28 9.29 -2.18 2.75
C GLN A 28 7.81 -1.83 2.68
N ALA A 29 7.27 -1.65 1.47
CA ALA A 29 5.85 -1.37 1.29
C ALA A 29 4.99 -2.51 1.86
N CYS A 30 5.37 -3.76 1.61
CA CYS A 30 4.64 -4.91 2.14
C CYS A 30 4.72 -4.98 3.66
N GLU A 31 5.87 -4.67 4.23
CA GLU A 31 6.05 -4.64 5.68
C GLU A 31 5.17 -3.57 6.32
N ILE A 32 5.11 -2.40 5.70
CA ILE A 32 4.26 -1.31 6.16
C ILE A 32 2.78 -1.74 6.10
N ALA A 33 2.37 -2.36 5.00
CA ALA A 33 0.99 -2.80 4.83
C ALA A 33 0.58 -3.81 5.91
N GLU A 34 1.44 -4.78 6.20
CA GLU A 34 1.17 -5.76 7.25
C GLU A 34 1.08 -5.09 8.63
N SER A 35 1.93 -4.10 8.88
CA SER A 35 1.93 -3.36 10.12
C SER A 35 0.61 -2.59 10.32
N LEU A 36 0.07 -2.03 9.24
CA LEU A 36 -1.19 -1.29 9.30
C LEU A 36 -2.35 -2.20 9.70
N LEU A 37 -2.37 -3.45 9.25
CA LEU A 37 -3.39 -4.41 9.68
C LEU A 37 -3.33 -4.62 11.19
N GLY A 38 -2.13 -4.64 11.75
CA GLY A 38 -1.95 -4.75 13.21
C GLY A 38 -2.39 -3.51 13.96
N GLN A 39 -2.60 -2.39 13.27
CA GLN A 39 -3.02 -1.13 13.89
C GLN A 39 -4.53 -0.92 13.82
N GLY A 40 -5.27 -1.85 13.23
CA GLY A 40 -6.73 -1.77 13.20
C GLY A 40 -7.34 -1.44 11.85
N PHE A 41 -6.54 -1.32 10.80
CA PHE A 41 -7.08 -1.11 9.46
C PHE A 41 -7.69 -2.40 8.93
N LEU A 42 -8.75 -2.28 8.14
CA LEU A 42 -9.46 -3.44 7.60
C LEU A 42 -8.65 -4.17 6.53
N TYR A 43 -8.01 -3.40 5.65
CA TYR A 43 -7.09 -3.95 4.67
C TYR A 43 -6.08 -2.89 4.26
N ALA A 44 -4.99 -3.34 3.65
CA ALA A 44 -3.96 -2.46 3.13
C ALA A 44 -3.57 -2.97 1.74
N THR A 45 -3.42 -2.05 0.80
CA THR A 45 -3.07 -2.38 -0.58
C THR A 45 -1.79 -1.66 -0.97
N VAL A 46 -0.91 -2.40 -1.63
CA VAL A 46 0.33 -1.84 -2.17
C VAL A 46 0.14 -1.62 -3.65
N TYR A 47 0.36 -0.40 -4.09
CA TYR A 47 0.31 -0.01 -5.50
C TYR A 47 1.71 0.36 -5.98
N GLN A 48 1.98 0.07 -7.23
CA GLN A 48 3.20 0.52 -7.88
C GLN A 48 2.83 1.61 -8.89
N GLU A 49 3.53 2.73 -8.84
CA GLU A 49 3.32 3.79 -9.82
C GLU A 49 4.03 3.42 -11.12
N THR A 50 3.28 3.45 -12.22
CA THR A 50 3.83 3.15 -13.55
C THR A 50 4.48 4.39 -14.15
N GLU A 51 5.23 4.20 -15.25
CA GLU A 51 5.87 5.30 -15.95
C GLU A 51 4.85 6.32 -16.48
N GLU A 52 3.61 5.87 -16.68
CA GLU A 52 2.54 6.70 -17.20
C GLU A 52 1.81 7.47 -16.08
N GLY A 53 2.24 7.28 -14.82
CA GLY A 53 1.64 7.95 -13.70
C GLY A 53 0.40 7.26 -13.14
N GLU A 54 0.11 6.06 -13.59
CA GLU A 54 -1.02 5.27 -13.09
C GLU A 54 -0.58 4.39 -11.93
N LEU A 55 -1.52 3.98 -11.11
CA LEU A 55 -1.25 3.06 -10.01
C LEU A 55 -1.73 1.66 -10.38
N GLU A 56 -0.86 0.68 -10.18
CA GLU A 56 -1.17 -0.72 -10.41
C GLU A 56 -1.13 -1.47 -9.09
N GLU A 57 -2.23 -2.16 -8.75
CA GLU A 57 -2.27 -2.95 -7.52
C GLU A 57 -1.37 -4.17 -7.67
N ILE A 58 -0.42 -4.33 -6.77
CA ILE A 58 0.51 -5.46 -6.81
C ILE A 58 0.32 -6.43 -5.65
N GLN A 59 -0.20 -5.96 -4.52
CA GLN A 59 -0.39 -6.81 -3.35
C GLN A 59 -1.48 -6.22 -2.47
N ARG A 60 -2.37 -7.08 -1.97
CA ARG A 60 -3.40 -6.67 -1.03
C ARG A 60 -3.30 -7.54 0.22
N PHE A 61 -3.36 -6.91 1.37
CA PHE A 61 -3.29 -7.57 2.67
C PHE A 61 -4.63 -7.39 3.38
N GLU A 62 -5.20 -8.47 3.86
CA GLU A 62 -6.47 -8.45 4.58
C GLU A 62 -6.35 -9.32 5.83
N HIS A 63 -7.23 -9.09 6.80
CA HIS A 63 -7.34 -9.97 7.94
C HIS A 63 -7.93 -11.29 7.46
N GLY A 64 -7.20 -12.38 7.72
CA GLY A 64 -7.62 -13.71 7.30
C GLY A 64 -8.56 -14.38 8.28
#